data_1321858a190aa3b793946ae93e29ce99
#
_entry.id   1321858a190aa3b793946ae93e29ce99
#
_cell.length_a   1.000
_cell.length_b   1.000
_cell.length_c   1.000
_cell.angle_alpha   90.00
_cell.angle_beta   90.00
_cell.angle_gamma   90.00
#
_symmetry.space_group_name_H-M   'P 1'
#
loop_
_entity.id
_entity.type
_entity.pdbx_description
1 polymer ?
#
loop_
_entity_poly.entity_id
_entity_poly.type
_entity_poly.pdbx_seq_one_letter_code
_entity_poly.pdbx_strand_id
1 'polypeptide(L)'
;MSNEFRFRFPVGTTMSFAQYMDIALYDESFGFYATIGRAGRRGDFLTSPEVGPLFGALLARRLDEEWFALGSPETFVVVEFGAGPGTLARSIAFASPECGSVLRYLMVERSAEQRALHAEHLENWMGDLDAAGVDSFVGGHNPGPQFASSSIAPYGITGVVLANELLDNLAFDIVRHDGDGNFERLDVHHAEDGLEFVVAPTEVPASFAPVLASAAAGEWMPLQNNAVQWLTAAIDRLERGVVIVIDYGAPTSEIAARPDMGWLRTFVGQERGGHPLDAPGSCDITTDVAVDQLVAAVAPTVMATQRQVL
;
A
#
# COMPACT_ATOMS: atom_id res chain seq x y z
N MET A 1 -23.88 8.06 8.22
CA MET A 1 -23.66 6.82 7.44
C MET A 1 -24.56 6.82 6.22
N SER A 2 -23.98 6.51 5.02
CA SER A 2 -24.77 6.43 3.78
C SER A 2 -25.67 5.18 3.75
N ASN A 3 -26.69 5.21 2.88
CA ASN A 3 -27.57 4.02 2.70
C ASN A 3 -26.79 2.85 2.08
N GLU A 4 -25.81 3.15 1.21
CA GLU A 4 -24.92 2.17 0.59
C GLU A 4 -24.08 1.44 1.64
N PHE A 5 -23.50 2.17 2.61
CA PHE A 5 -22.77 1.55 3.71
C PHE A 5 -23.64 0.63 4.53
N ARG A 6 -24.88 1.05 4.90
CA ARG A 6 -25.82 0.22 5.64
C ARG A 6 -26.25 -1.04 4.89
N PHE A 7 -26.24 -0.99 3.56
CA PHE A 7 -26.49 -2.16 2.74
C PHE A 7 -25.32 -3.17 2.79
N ARG A 8 -24.08 -2.68 2.78
CA ARG A 8 -22.89 -3.52 2.89
C ARG A 8 -22.67 -4.06 4.30
N PHE A 9 -23.04 -3.28 5.30
CA PHE A 9 -22.86 -3.60 6.72
C PHE A 9 -24.17 -3.32 7.48
N PRO A 10 -25.11 -4.28 7.49
CA PRO A 10 -26.42 -4.12 8.13
C PRO A 10 -26.33 -3.95 9.64
N VAL A 11 -27.28 -3.21 10.22
CA VAL A 11 -27.44 -3.08 11.68
C VAL A 11 -27.61 -4.47 12.32
N GLY A 12 -26.96 -4.68 13.47
CA GLY A 12 -26.94 -5.95 14.19
C GLY A 12 -25.90 -6.95 13.71
N THR A 13 -25.04 -6.57 12.74
CA THR A 13 -23.95 -7.44 12.27
C THR A 13 -22.59 -6.99 12.83
N THR A 14 -21.63 -7.89 12.81
CA THR A 14 -20.24 -7.65 13.25
C THR A 14 -19.28 -8.14 12.17
N MET A 15 -18.21 -7.41 11.93
CA MET A 15 -17.11 -7.80 11.03
C MET A 15 -15.77 -7.45 11.64
N SER A 16 -14.68 -8.04 11.13
CA SER A 16 -13.34 -7.67 11.58
C SER A 16 -13.00 -6.23 11.18
N PHE A 17 -12.04 -5.60 11.90
CA PHE A 17 -11.59 -4.26 11.54
C PHE A 17 -10.99 -4.23 10.13
N ALA A 18 -10.27 -5.29 9.71
CA ALA A 18 -9.76 -5.39 8.35
C ALA A 18 -10.88 -5.38 7.29
N GLN A 19 -11.98 -6.10 7.51
CA GLN A 19 -13.13 -6.08 6.60
C GLN A 19 -13.80 -4.71 6.56
N TYR A 20 -13.96 -4.07 7.73
CA TYR A 20 -14.48 -2.72 7.82
C TYR A 20 -13.60 -1.71 7.06
N MET A 21 -12.29 -1.76 7.29
CA MET A 21 -11.33 -0.87 6.65
C MET A 21 -11.32 -1.03 5.12
N ASP A 22 -11.39 -2.28 4.61
CA ASP A 22 -11.47 -2.52 3.15
C ASP A 22 -12.71 -1.89 2.54
N ILE A 23 -13.87 -2.02 3.20
CA ILE A 23 -15.11 -1.38 2.76
C ILE A 23 -15.00 0.16 2.86
N ALA A 24 -14.53 0.69 3.97
CA ALA A 24 -14.44 2.13 4.20
C ALA A 24 -13.47 2.82 3.23
N LEU A 25 -12.39 2.16 2.84
CA LEU A 25 -11.40 2.73 1.93
C LEU A 25 -11.70 2.47 0.45
N TYR A 26 -12.21 1.26 0.11
CA TYR A 26 -12.16 0.77 -1.27
C TYR A 26 -13.52 0.38 -1.87
N ASP A 27 -14.65 0.51 -1.15
CA ASP A 27 -15.96 0.28 -1.79
C ASP A 27 -16.17 1.23 -2.97
N GLU A 28 -16.58 0.69 -4.12
CA GLU A 28 -16.71 1.44 -5.37
C GLU A 28 -17.71 2.59 -5.32
N SER A 29 -18.68 2.54 -4.41
CA SER A 29 -19.77 3.53 -4.33
C SER A 29 -19.55 4.63 -3.31
N PHE A 30 -18.86 4.35 -2.21
CA PHE A 30 -18.67 5.31 -1.10
C PHE A 30 -17.29 5.26 -0.45
N GLY A 31 -16.44 4.32 -0.84
CA GLY A 31 -15.09 4.19 -0.28
C GLY A 31 -14.27 5.46 -0.49
N PHE A 32 -13.39 5.75 0.45
CA PHE A 32 -12.57 6.96 0.47
C PHE A 32 -11.85 7.18 -0.86
N TYR A 33 -11.14 6.17 -1.37
CA TYR A 33 -10.40 6.25 -2.62
C TYR A 33 -11.27 6.27 -3.88
N ALA A 34 -12.53 5.80 -3.80
CA ALA A 34 -13.48 5.89 -4.90
C ALA A 34 -14.14 7.27 -5.02
N THR A 35 -14.33 7.98 -3.90
CA THR A 35 -15.06 9.25 -3.87
C THR A 35 -14.15 10.47 -3.95
N ILE A 36 -12.97 10.43 -3.35
CA ILE A 36 -11.98 11.51 -3.35
C ILE A 36 -11.31 11.64 -4.72
N GLY A 37 -11.15 10.55 -5.46
CA GLY A 37 -10.75 10.60 -6.86
C GLY A 37 -11.62 11.52 -7.70
N ARG A 38 -12.92 11.62 -7.41
CA ARG A 38 -13.86 12.54 -8.07
C ARG A 38 -13.63 14.01 -7.71
N ALA A 39 -13.08 14.30 -6.55
CA ALA A 39 -12.85 15.67 -6.08
C ALA A 39 -11.60 16.32 -6.69
N GLY A 40 -10.74 15.56 -7.40
CA GLY A 40 -9.66 16.07 -8.28
C GLY A 40 -8.73 17.07 -7.61
N ARG A 41 -8.52 17.02 -6.28
CA ARG A 41 -7.77 18.05 -5.59
C ARG A 41 -6.58 17.50 -4.85
N ARG A 42 -5.44 17.96 -5.30
CA ARG A 42 -4.13 18.07 -4.67
C ARG A 42 -4.23 18.04 -3.14
N GLY A 43 -3.64 17.02 -2.50
CA GLY A 43 -3.11 17.26 -1.19
C GLY A 43 -3.80 16.62 -0.02
N ASP A 44 -4.32 15.40 -0.11
CA ASP A 44 -4.75 14.68 1.09
C ASP A 44 -3.56 14.14 1.88
N PHE A 45 -2.41 13.92 1.22
CA PHE A 45 -1.13 13.63 1.86
C PHE A 45 0.02 14.33 1.12
N LEU A 46 0.94 14.92 1.88
CA LEU A 46 2.23 15.35 1.35
C LEU A 46 3.17 14.13 1.38
N THR A 47 3.07 13.28 0.38
CA THR A 47 3.93 12.10 0.24
C THR A 47 5.34 12.49 -0.19
N SER A 48 6.32 11.64 0.08
CA SER A 48 7.72 11.91 -0.31
C SER A 48 7.90 12.29 -1.79
N PRO A 49 7.16 11.72 -2.77
CA PRO A 49 7.18 12.16 -4.17
C PRO A 49 6.64 13.57 -4.41
N GLU A 50 5.76 14.08 -3.56
CA GLU A 50 5.16 15.41 -3.70
C GLU A 50 6.04 16.52 -3.11
N VAL A 51 6.98 16.17 -2.22
CA VAL A 51 7.92 17.13 -1.60
C VAL A 51 8.94 17.67 -2.61
N GLY A 52 9.18 16.97 -3.73
CA GLY A 52 10.05 17.48 -4.79
C GLY A 52 10.70 16.41 -5.67
N PRO A 53 11.41 16.84 -6.74
CA PRO A 53 11.97 15.93 -7.73
C PRO A 53 13.12 15.06 -7.19
N LEU A 54 13.66 15.38 -6.00
CA LEU A 54 14.82 14.67 -5.44
C LEU A 54 14.50 13.20 -5.15
N PHE A 55 13.32 12.92 -4.59
CA PHE A 55 12.93 11.54 -4.27
C PHE A 55 12.82 10.67 -5.53
N GLY A 56 12.19 11.18 -6.59
CA GLY A 56 12.13 10.49 -7.88
C GLY A 56 13.51 10.29 -8.50
N ALA A 57 14.44 11.25 -8.37
CA ALA A 57 15.80 11.13 -8.88
C ALA A 57 16.61 10.07 -8.12
N LEU A 58 16.41 9.94 -6.81
CA LEU A 58 17.05 8.89 -6.01
C LEU A 58 16.53 7.50 -6.38
N LEU A 59 15.23 7.38 -6.58
CA LEU A 59 14.65 6.11 -7.04
C LEU A 59 15.06 5.79 -8.48
N ALA A 60 15.13 6.76 -9.37
CA ALA A 60 15.65 6.56 -10.73
C ALA A 60 17.07 5.97 -10.70
N ARG A 61 17.96 6.54 -9.85
CA ARG A 61 19.29 5.98 -9.64
C ARG A 61 19.27 4.58 -9.05
N ARG A 62 18.37 4.31 -8.10
CA ARG A 62 18.21 2.96 -7.54
C ARG A 62 17.74 1.97 -8.61
N LEU A 63 16.86 2.37 -9.50
CA LEU A 63 16.43 1.54 -10.63
C LEU A 63 17.60 1.23 -11.58
N ASP A 64 18.48 2.20 -11.84
CA ASP A 64 19.69 1.98 -12.63
C ASP A 64 20.62 0.95 -11.96
N GLU A 65 20.83 1.06 -10.63
CA GLU A 65 21.62 0.09 -9.87
C GLU A 65 21.05 -1.34 -9.97
N GLU A 66 19.74 -1.50 -9.88
CA GLU A 66 19.09 -2.80 -10.04
C GLU A 66 19.17 -3.32 -11.47
N TRP A 67 19.01 -2.45 -12.46
CA TRP A 67 19.18 -2.82 -13.87
C TRP A 67 20.60 -3.34 -14.15
N PHE A 68 21.63 -2.65 -13.66
CA PHE A 68 23.03 -3.10 -13.77
C PHE A 68 23.25 -4.43 -13.03
N ALA A 69 22.71 -4.58 -11.83
CA ALA A 69 22.82 -5.81 -11.04
C ALA A 69 22.19 -7.03 -11.73
N LEU A 70 21.14 -6.80 -12.53
CA LEU A 70 20.49 -7.84 -13.35
C LEU A 70 21.23 -8.16 -14.65
N GLY A 71 22.35 -7.47 -14.94
CA GLY A 71 23.16 -7.64 -16.15
C GLY A 71 22.64 -6.84 -17.35
N SER A 72 22.02 -5.71 -17.10
CA SER A 72 21.51 -4.75 -18.10
C SER A 72 20.59 -5.41 -19.15
N PRO A 73 19.47 -6.03 -18.72
CA PRO A 73 18.56 -6.69 -19.66
C PRO A 73 18.02 -5.71 -20.70
N GLU A 74 17.70 -6.21 -21.89
CA GLU A 74 17.12 -5.44 -23.01
C GLU A 74 15.68 -4.97 -22.73
N THR A 75 15.02 -5.56 -21.75
CA THR A 75 13.74 -5.10 -21.20
C THR A 75 13.83 -5.11 -19.68
N PHE A 76 13.63 -3.96 -19.07
CA PHE A 76 13.66 -3.78 -17.62
C PHE A 76 12.31 -3.28 -17.15
N VAL A 77 11.64 -4.11 -16.35
CA VAL A 77 10.25 -3.85 -15.93
C VAL A 77 10.21 -3.29 -14.52
N VAL A 78 9.51 -2.19 -14.36
CA VAL A 78 9.15 -1.65 -13.03
C VAL A 78 7.63 -1.68 -12.90
N VAL A 79 7.14 -2.31 -11.84
CA VAL A 79 5.72 -2.35 -11.51
C VAL A 79 5.51 -1.63 -10.19
N GLU A 80 4.92 -0.43 -10.24
CA GLU A 80 4.56 0.36 -9.06
C GLU A 80 3.14 0.02 -8.65
N PHE A 81 2.95 -0.50 -7.42
CA PHE A 81 1.64 -0.73 -6.83
C PHE A 81 1.21 0.46 -5.99
N GLY A 82 -0.09 0.79 -6.04
CA GLY A 82 -0.62 1.96 -5.36
C GLY A 82 -0.08 3.26 -5.98
N ALA A 83 0.02 3.30 -7.31
CA ALA A 83 0.64 4.42 -8.02
C ALA A 83 -0.09 5.77 -7.84
N GLY A 84 -1.29 5.77 -7.26
CA GLY A 84 -2.09 6.96 -7.09
C GLY A 84 -2.28 7.71 -8.42
N PRO A 85 -2.05 9.03 -8.46
CA PRO A 85 -2.15 9.82 -9.69
C PRO A 85 -0.91 9.71 -10.61
N GLY A 86 0.09 8.87 -10.28
CA GLY A 86 1.32 8.70 -11.05
C GLY A 86 2.43 9.72 -10.76
N THR A 87 2.40 10.36 -9.60
CA THR A 87 3.36 11.41 -9.21
C THR A 87 4.78 10.88 -9.13
N LEU A 88 4.98 9.69 -8.56
CA LEU A 88 6.30 9.06 -8.44
C LEU A 88 6.83 8.63 -9.81
N ALA A 89 6.03 7.95 -10.60
CA ALA A 89 6.35 7.56 -11.98
C ALA A 89 6.79 8.77 -12.82
N ARG A 90 6.07 9.89 -12.71
CA ARG A 90 6.42 11.16 -13.36
C ARG A 90 7.77 11.69 -12.89
N SER A 91 8.03 11.69 -11.58
CA SER A 91 9.31 12.17 -11.03
C SER A 91 10.49 11.33 -11.49
N ILE A 92 10.32 10.01 -11.59
CA ILE A 92 11.32 9.07 -12.14
C ILE A 92 11.55 9.33 -13.63
N ALA A 93 10.49 9.53 -14.42
CA ALA A 93 10.59 9.86 -15.84
C ALA A 93 11.39 11.16 -16.09
N PHE A 94 11.12 12.20 -15.31
CA PHE A 94 11.87 13.47 -15.40
C PHE A 94 13.34 13.33 -14.99
N ALA A 95 13.68 12.41 -14.10
CA ALA A 95 15.06 12.16 -13.70
C ALA A 95 15.88 11.48 -14.80
N SER A 96 15.26 10.94 -15.84
CA SER A 96 15.89 10.34 -17.01
C SER A 96 16.92 9.26 -16.65
N PRO A 97 16.50 8.13 -16.04
CA PRO A 97 17.41 7.05 -15.62
C PRO A 97 18.20 6.48 -16.81
N GLU A 98 19.38 5.92 -16.55
CA GLU A 98 20.24 5.27 -17.58
C GLU A 98 19.53 4.08 -18.23
N CYS A 99 18.76 3.30 -17.45
CA CYS A 99 17.92 2.21 -17.96
C CYS A 99 16.74 2.70 -18.84
N GLY A 100 16.54 4.01 -18.98
CA GLY A 100 15.36 4.60 -19.61
C GLY A 100 15.06 4.07 -21.00
N SER A 101 16.10 3.76 -21.82
CA SER A 101 15.88 3.23 -23.17
C SER A 101 15.22 1.84 -23.21
N VAL A 102 15.29 1.08 -22.14
CA VAL A 102 14.74 -0.28 -21.98
C VAL A 102 13.68 -0.39 -20.89
N LEU A 103 13.36 0.74 -20.22
CA LEU A 103 12.44 0.79 -19.11
C LEU A 103 10.99 0.59 -19.58
N ARG A 104 10.29 -0.33 -18.91
CA ARG A 104 8.84 -0.52 -18.97
C ARG A 104 8.26 -0.28 -17.58
N TYR A 105 7.63 0.85 -17.39
CA TYR A 105 7.08 1.25 -16.10
C TYR A 105 5.56 1.09 -16.09
N LEU A 106 5.06 0.15 -15.32
CA LEU A 106 3.63 -0.12 -15.17
C LEU A 106 3.13 0.43 -13.84
N MET A 107 2.25 1.42 -13.91
CA MET A 107 1.52 1.96 -12.77
C MET A 107 0.29 1.10 -12.50
N VAL A 108 0.28 0.39 -11.38
CA VAL A 108 -0.86 -0.42 -10.94
C VAL A 108 -1.61 0.34 -9.85
N GLU A 109 -2.86 0.72 -10.16
CA GLU A 109 -3.72 1.48 -9.27
C GLU A 109 -5.15 0.92 -9.31
N ARG A 110 -5.75 0.73 -8.13
CA ARG A 110 -7.10 0.16 -7.99
C ARG A 110 -8.19 1.18 -8.38
N SER A 111 -8.02 2.45 -8.00
CA SER A 111 -8.97 3.52 -8.31
C SER A 111 -8.95 3.88 -9.80
N ALA A 112 -10.09 3.77 -10.47
CA ALA A 112 -10.25 4.16 -11.86
C ALA A 112 -10.06 5.67 -12.07
N GLU A 113 -10.46 6.46 -11.09
CA GLU A 113 -10.34 7.92 -11.07
C GLU A 113 -8.86 8.33 -11.00
N GLN A 114 -8.06 7.69 -10.15
CA GLN A 114 -6.62 7.93 -10.07
C GLN A 114 -5.92 7.50 -11.36
N ARG A 115 -6.27 6.33 -11.91
CA ARG A 115 -5.70 5.88 -13.20
C ARG A 115 -5.97 6.86 -14.35
N ALA A 116 -7.12 7.52 -14.34
CA ALA A 116 -7.46 8.51 -15.39
C ALA A 116 -6.49 9.72 -15.41
N LEU A 117 -5.80 10.01 -14.29
CA LEU A 117 -4.83 11.09 -14.20
C LEU A 117 -3.46 10.71 -14.79
N HIS A 118 -3.16 9.42 -14.95
CA HIS A 118 -1.86 8.96 -15.44
C HIS A 118 -1.53 9.52 -16.82
N ALA A 119 -2.50 9.51 -17.74
CA ALA A 119 -2.32 10.05 -19.09
C ALA A 119 -2.03 11.56 -19.10
N GLU A 120 -2.65 12.32 -18.19
CA GLU A 120 -2.38 13.76 -18.02
C GLU A 120 -0.99 14.02 -17.44
N HIS A 121 -0.61 13.25 -16.39
CA HIS A 121 0.65 13.45 -15.68
C HIS A 121 1.88 12.97 -16.47
N LEU A 122 1.71 11.97 -17.36
CA LEU A 122 2.77 11.31 -18.10
C LEU A 122 2.61 11.43 -19.62
N GLU A 123 1.91 12.44 -20.09
CA GLU A 123 1.54 12.69 -21.49
C GLU A 123 2.63 12.34 -22.53
N ASN A 124 3.90 12.66 -22.22
CA ASN A 124 5.01 12.44 -23.15
C ASN A 124 5.65 11.04 -23.06
N TRP A 125 5.24 10.20 -22.12
CA TRP A 125 5.84 8.89 -21.85
C TRP A 125 4.84 7.74 -21.90
N MET A 126 3.54 8.04 -21.96
CA MET A 126 2.51 6.99 -22.01
C MET A 126 2.63 6.16 -23.28
N GLY A 127 2.79 4.86 -23.09
CA GLY A 127 2.61 3.87 -24.12
C GLY A 127 1.19 3.32 -24.10
N ASP A 128 0.71 2.90 -25.27
CA ASP A 128 -0.58 2.22 -25.36
C ASP A 128 -0.46 0.79 -24.80
N LEU A 129 -1.31 0.45 -23.84
CA LEU A 129 -1.66 -0.94 -23.61
C LEU A 129 -2.57 -1.34 -24.78
N ASP A 130 -1.98 -2.01 -25.76
CA ASP A 130 -2.73 -2.52 -26.91
C ASP A 130 -3.73 -3.63 -26.50
N ALA A 131 -4.44 -4.19 -27.50
CA ALA A 131 -5.40 -5.27 -27.26
C ALA A 131 -4.76 -6.56 -26.67
N ALA A 132 -3.44 -6.71 -26.71
CA ALA A 132 -2.70 -7.80 -26.08
C ALA A 132 -2.38 -7.52 -24.59
N GLY A 133 -2.62 -6.29 -24.12
CA GLY A 133 -2.63 -5.92 -22.69
C GLY A 133 -1.25 -5.86 -22.04
N VAL A 134 -1.25 -6.05 -20.70
CA VAL A 134 -0.07 -5.88 -19.84
C VAL A 134 1.10 -6.80 -20.23
N ASP A 135 0.82 -8.03 -20.64
CA ASP A 135 1.88 -8.99 -20.99
C ASP A 135 2.62 -8.56 -22.26
N SER A 136 1.92 -7.99 -23.24
CA SER A 136 2.53 -7.42 -24.44
C SER A 136 3.36 -6.17 -24.13
N PHE A 137 2.88 -5.32 -23.25
CA PHE A 137 3.63 -4.12 -22.82
C PHE A 137 4.95 -4.52 -22.16
N VAL A 138 4.92 -5.52 -21.27
CA VAL A 138 6.10 -6.02 -20.55
C VAL A 138 7.08 -6.75 -21.50
N GLY A 139 6.58 -7.49 -22.48
CA GLY A 139 7.38 -8.20 -23.48
C GLY A 139 7.80 -7.35 -24.69
N GLY A 140 7.35 -6.11 -24.82
CA GLY A 140 7.59 -5.26 -25.99
C GLY A 140 9.04 -4.79 -26.15
N HIS A 141 9.47 -4.57 -27.40
CA HIS A 141 10.84 -4.15 -27.77
C HIS A 141 10.89 -2.72 -28.35
N ASN A 142 9.96 -1.87 -28.00
CA ASN A 142 9.97 -0.48 -28.47
C ASN A 142 11.08 0.33 -27.77
N PRO A 143 11.85 1.16 -28.50
CA PRO A 143 12.89 1.99 -27.89
C PRO A 143 12.30 3.14 -27.05
N GLY A 144 13.02 3.48 -25.99
CA GLY A 144 12.69 4.57 -25.08
C GLY A 144 11.85 4.13 -23.88
N PRO A 145 11.78 4.99 -22.83
CA PRO A 145 10.98 4.68 -21.65
C PRO A 145 9.51 4.64 -22.01
N GLN A 146 8.81 3.63 -21.55
CA GLN A 146 7.38 3.48 -21.73
C GLN A 146 6.71 3.35 -20.38
N PHE A 147 5.64 4.11 -20.19
CA PHE A 147 4.80 4.09 -19.01
C PHE A 147 3.40 3.64 -19.40
N ALA A 148 2.81 2.79 -18.59
CA ALA A 148 1.44 2.34 -18.81
C ALA A 148 0.67 2.29 -17.49
N SER A 149 -0.65 2.28 -17.61
CA SER A 149 -1.60 2.27 -16.49
C SER A 149 -2.44 1.01 -16.52
N SER A 150 -2.58 0.34 -15.37
CA SER A 150 -3.37 -0.89 -15.26
C SER A 150 -4.02 -1.00 -13.88
N SER A 151 -5.07 -1.81 -13.78
CA SER A 151 -5.61 -2.27 -12.49
C SER A 151 -5.04 -3.63 -12.05
N ILE A 152 -4.25 -4.27 -12.90
CA ILE A 152 -3.63 -5.58 -12.66
C ILE A 152 -2.14 -5.54 -12.96
N ALA A 153 -1.38 -6.42 -12.29
CA ALA A 153 0.05 -6.57 -12.51
C ALA A 153 0.37 -7.91 -13.20
N PRO A 154 1.42 -7.95 -14.06
CA PRO A 154 1.87 -9.18 -14.72
C PRO A 154 2.62 -10.11 -13.77
N TYR A 155 2.93 -11.30 -14.26
CA TYR A 155 3.91 -12.22 -13.71
C TYR A 155 5.15 -12.30 -14.61
N GLY A 156 6.21 -12.96 -14.16
CA GLY A 156 7.45 -13.12 -14.93
C GLY A 156 8.25 -11.82 -15.07
N ILE A 157 8.20 -10.95 -14.06
CA ILE A 157 8.86 -9.65 -14.05
C ILE A 157 10.38 -9.85 -13.92
N THR A 158 11.15 -9.35 -14.90
CA THR A 158 12.59 -9.13 -14.75
C THR A 158 12.81 -7.64 -14.48
N GLY A 159 13.05 -7.29 -13.19
CA GLY A 159 13.15 -5.90 -12.78
C GLY A 159 12.74 -5.63 -11.33
N VAL A 160 11.86 -4.66 -11.12
CA VAL A 160 11.50 -4.16 -9.79
C VAL A 160 9.98 -4.16 -9.60
N VAL A 161 9.52 -4.71 -8.47
CA VAL A 161 8.19 -4.41 -7.92
C VAL A 161 8.36 -3.34 -6.85
N LEU A 162 7.68 -2.23 -7.00
CA LEU A 162 7.79 -1.03 -6.14
C LEU A 162 6.47 -0.77 -5.42
N ALA A 163 6.54 -0.50 -4.12
CA ALA A 163 5.45 0.05 -3.33
C ALA A 163 5.98 1.21 -2.49
N ASN A 164 5.36 2.36 -2.64
CA ASN A 164 5.66 3.55 -1.84
C ASN A 164 4.41 3.99 -1.10
N GLU A 165 4.43 3.99 0.24
CA GLU A 165 3.29 4.36 1.08
C GLU A 165 2.00 3.60 0.66
N LEU A 166 2.11 2.27 0.59
CA LEU A 166 1.02 1.37 0.23
C LEU A 166 0.61 0.47 1.40
N LEU A 167 1.59 -0.04 2.15
CA LEU A 167 1.34 -1.10 3.13
C LEU A 167 0.65 -0.55 4.38
N ASP A 168 0.86 0.71 4.69
CA ASP A 168 0.23 1.44 5.80
C ASP A 168 -1.30 1.58 5.62
N ASN A 169 -1.78 1.53 4.37
CA ASN A 169 -3.21 1.59 4.01
C ASN A 169 -3.84 0.23 3.70
N LEU A 170 -3.06 -0.87 3.65
CA LEU A 170 -3.64 -2.19 3.49
C LEU A 170 -4.42 -2.60 4.74
N ALA A 171 -5.63 -3.10 4.54
CA ALA A 171 -6.51 -3.47 5.63
C ALA A 171 -5.85 -4.44 6.63
N PHE A 172 -5.99 -4.19 7.92
CA PHE A 172 -5.39 -4.95 9.02
C PHE A 172 -6.39 -5.21 10.13
N ASP A 173 -6.17 -6.27 10.90
CA ASP A 173 -6.91 -6.51 12.13
C ASP A 173 -6.21 -5.85 13.34
N ILE A 174 -6.98 -5.56 14.38
CA ILE A 174 -6.47 -5.02 15.63
C ILE A 174 -6.54 -6.12 16.68
N VAL A 175 -5.40 -6.52 17.23
CA VAL A 175 -5.32 -7.62 18.17
C VAL A 175 -4.56 -7.25 19.44
N ARG A 176 -4.76 -8.03 20.51
CA ARG A 176 -3.93 -8.01 21.72
C ARG A 176 -3.78 -9.42 22.25
N HIS A 177 -2.77 -9.66 23.08
CA HIS A 177 -2.60 -10.92 23.81
C HIS A 177 -2.75 -10.68 25.32
N ASP A 178 -3.17 -11.74 26.04
CA ASP A 178 -3.39 -11.70 27.50
C ASP A 178 -2.12 -12.00 28.34
N GLY A 179 -1.03 -12.42 27.68
CA GLY A 179 0.21 -12.88 28.32
C GLY A 179 0.25 -14.39 28.53
N ASP A 180 -0.86 -15.11 28.47
CA ASP A 180 -0.99 -16.55 28.67
C ASP A 180 -1.08 -17.32 27.32
N GLY A 181 -0.95 -16.61 26.20
CA GLY A 181 -0.93 -17.15 24.85
C GLY A 181 -2.27 -17.11 24.11
N ASN A 182 -3.31 -16.51 24.72
CA ASN A 182 -4.57 -16.25 24.03
C ASN A 182 -4.57 -14.87 23.39
N PHE A 183 -5.30 -14.74 22.28
CA PHE A 183 -5.44 -13.49 21.56
C PHE A 183 -6.91 -13.05 21.51
N GLU A 184 -7.10 -11.76 21.55
CA GLU A 184 -8.37 -11.09 21.32
C GLU A 184 -8.24 -10.13 20.14
N ARG A 185 -9.34 -9.94 19.41
CA ARG A 185 -9.45 -9.03 18.29
C ARG A 185 -10.49 -7.96 18.56
N LEU A 186 -10.24 -6.78 18.05
CA LEU A 186 -11.18 -5.67 18.05
C LEU A 186 -11.98 -5.72 16.73
N ASP A 187 -13.23 -6.14 16.82
CA ASP A 187 -14.17 -6.16 15.72
C ASP A 187 -15.04 -4.90 15.70
N VAL A 188 -15.67 -4.62 14.56
CA VAL A 188 -16.63 -3.53 14.39
C VAL A 188 -18.04 -4.10 14.42
N HIS A 189 -18.85 -3.62 15.33
CA HIS A 189 -20.30 -3.94 15.43
C HIS A 189 -21.14 -2.75 14.95
N HIS A 190 -22.15 -3.01 14.15
CA HIS A 190 -23.11 -2.00 13.72
C HIS A 190 -24.34 -2.03 14.62
N ALA A 191 -24.31 -1.20 15.69
CA ALA A 191 -25.42 -1.00 16.59
C ALA A 191 -26.50 -0.07 15.98
N GLU A 192 -27.65 0.06 16.64
CA GLU A 192 -28.75 0.91 16.14
C GLU A 192 -28.35 2.40 16.06
N ASP A 193 -27.51 2.86 16.96
CA ASP A 193 -27.08 4.25 17.11
C ASP A 193 -25.73 4.56 16.46
N GLY A 194 -25.01 3.55 15.93
CA GLY A 194 -23.72 3.77 15.24
C GLY A 194 -22.83 2.53 15.17
N LEU A 195 -21.57 2.78 14.88
CA LEU A 195 -20.54 1.74 14.87
C LEU A 195 -19.78 1.79 16.21
N GLU A 196 -19.49 0.62 16.74
CA GLU A 196 -18.70 0.47 17.96
C GLU A 196 -17.69 -0.64 17.84
N PHE A 197 -16.59 -0.54 18.61
CA PHE A 197 -15.65 -1.63 18.76
C PHE A 197 -16.16 -2.67 19.76
N VAL A 198 -16.05 -3.94 19.39
CA VAL A 198 -16.36 -5.08 20.27
C VAL A 198 -15.18 -6.04 20.33
N VAL A 199 -14.89 -6.58 21.50
CA VAL A 199 -13.77 -7.51 21.70
C VAL A 199 -14.28 -8.94 21.50
N ALA A 200 -13.56 -9.73 20.71
CA ALA A 200 -13.83 -11.13 20.49
C ALA A 200 -12.53 -11.98 20.59
N PRO A 201 -12.61 -13.21 21.10
CA PRO A 201 -11.49 -14.15 21.01
C PRO A 201 -11.10 -14.38 19.55
N THR A 202 -9.79 -14.54 19.28
CA THR A 202 -9.31 -14.81 17.93
C THR A 202 -8.11 -15.74 17.95
N GLU A 203 -7.87 -16.38 16.81
CA GLU A 203 -6.62 -17.07 16.54
C GLU A 203 -5.75 -16.20 15.64
N VAL A 204 -4.44 -16.24 15.86
CA VAL A 204 -3.47 -15.57 14.99
C VAL A 204 -2.62 -16.60 14.26
N PRO A 205 -2.16 -16.32 13.04
CA PRO A 205 -1.24 -17.25 12.36
C PRO A 205 -0.01 -17.51 13.21
N ALA A 206 0.42 -18.77 13.28
CA ALA A 206 1.53 -19.19 14.12
C ALA A 206 2.86 -18.45 13.85
N SER A 207 3.04 -17.97 12.61
CA SER A 207 4.20 -17.15 12.22
C SER A 207 4.21 -15.77 12.87
N PHE A 208 3.06 -15.21 13.22
CA PHE A 208 2.95 -13.90 13.86
C PHE A 208 3.00 -13.98 15.39
N ALA A 209 2.59 -15.11 16.00
CA ALA A 209 2.47 -15.21 17.44
C ALA A 209 3.73 -14.78 18.21
N PRO A 210 4.97 -15.14 17.81
CA PRO A 210 6.18 -14.68 18.50
C PRO A 210 6.41 -13.17 18.40
N VAL A 211 6.07 -12.58 17.24
CA VAL A 211 6.22 -11.14 17.00
C VAL A 211 5.20 -10.36 17.83
N LEU A 212 3.94 -10.77 17.81
CA LEU A 212 2.87 -10.16 18.59
C LEU A 212 3.12 -10.27 20.10
N ALA A 213 3.68 -11.40 20.57
CA ALA A 213 4.05 -11.61 21.96
C ALA A 213 5.23 -10.73 22.43
N SER A 214 5.90 -10.01 21.54
CA SER A 214 6.93 -9.02 21.90
C SER A 214 6.38 -7.73 22.49
N ALA A 215 5.11 -7.42 22.24
CA ALA A 215 4.41 -6.30 22.85
C ALA A 215 4.06 -6.60 24.32
N ALA A 216 3.70 -5.61 25.09
CA ALA A 216 3.20 -5.81 26.44
C ALA A 216 1.79 -6.43 26.41
N ALA A 217 1.51 -7.34 27.37
CA ALA A 217 0.20 -7.96 27.48
C ALA A 217 -0.91 -6.89 27.70
N GLY A 218 -2.00 -7.03 26.98
CA GLY A 218 -3.13 -6.11 27.03
C GLY A 218 -3.06 -4.92 26.06
N GLU A 219 -1.89 -4.67 25.46
CA GLU A 219 -1.75 -3.57 24.47
C GLU A 219 -2.31 -3.99 23.10
N TRP A 220 -3.07 -3.09 22.49
CA TRP A 220 -3.59 -3.25 21.14
C TRP A 220 -2.51 -2.99 20.09
N MET A 221 -2.46 -3.80 19.05
CA MET A 221 -1.48 -3.71 17.97
C MET A 221 -2.10 -4.09 16.62
N PRO A 222 -1.57 -3.61 15.49
CA PRO A 222 -2.02 -4.05 14.18
C PRO A 222 -1.53 -5.46 13.88
N LEU A 223 -2.40 -6.31 13.34
CA LEU A 223 -2.06 -7.59 12.72
C LEU A 223 -2.16 -7.40 11.20
N GLN A 224 -1.02 -7.21 10.55
CA GLN A 224 -0.92 -6.79 9.15
C GLN A 224 -0.79 -7.97 8.18
N ASN A 225 -1.70 -8.92 8.28
CA ASN A 225 -1.70 -10.12 7.44
C ASN A 225 -1.78 -9.79 5.94
N ASN A 226 -2.56 -8.78 5.55
CA ASN A 226 -2.69 -8.37 4.16
C ASN A 226 -1.40 -7.76 3.60
N ALA A 227 -0.64 -7.02 4.42
CA ALA A 227 0.67 -6.50 4.00
C ALA A 227 1.67 -7.65 3.74
N VAL A 228 1.68 -8.66 4.58
CA VAL A 228 2.50 -9.87 4.38
C VAL A 228 2.05 -10.66 3.15
N GLN A 229 0.75 -10.84 2.95
CA GLN A 229 0.22 -11.51 1.75
C GLN A 229 0.57 -10.72 0.48
N TRP A 230 0.46 -9.40 0.50
CA TRP A 230 0.85 -8.55 -0.61
C TRP A 230 2.34 -8.71 -0.93
N LEU A 231 3.22 -8.65 0.08
CA LEU A 231 4.67 -8.82 -0.10
C LEU A 231 5.01 -10.18 -0.72
N THR A 232 4.40 -11.25 -0.23
CA THR A 232 4.58 -12.60 -0.78
C THR A 232 4.13 -12.67 -2.23
N ALA A 233 2.94 -12.13 -2.53
CA ALA A 233 2.41 -12.09 -3.89
C ALA A 233 3.25 -11.20 -4.82
N ALA A 234 3.87 -10.13 -4.31
CA ALA A 234 4.78 -9.27 -5.08
C ALA A 234 6.05 -10.02 -5.47
N ILE A 235 6.61 -10.81 -4.54
CA ILE A 235 7.79 -11.67 -4.80
C ILE A 235 7.46 -12.74 -5.84
N ASP A 236 6.31 -13.39 -5.74
CA ASP A 236 5.87 -14.43 -6.67
C ASP A 236 5.69 -13.92 -8.12
N ARG A 237 5.58 -12.61 -8.32
CA ARG A 237 5.53 -11.99 -9.66
C ARG A 237 6.89 -11.86 -10.32
N LEU A 238 7.96 -11.89 -9.55
CA LEU A 238 9.31 -11.77 -10.08
C LEU A 238 9.79 -13.08 -10.71
N GLU A 239 10.33 -13.00 -11.91
CA GLU A 239 11.23 -14.01 -12.46
C GLU A 239 12.66 -13.75 -11.96
N ARG A 240 13.10 -12.48 -12.03
CA ARG A 240 14.39 -12.00 -11.55
C ARG A 240 14.28 -10.55 -11.10
N GLY A 241 14.82 -10.21 -9.96
CA GLY A 241 14.81 -8.81 -9.50
C GLY A 241 14.54 -8.67 -8.01
N VAL A 242 13.96 -7.54 -7.63
CA VAL A 242 13.73 -7.16 -6.25
C VAL A 242 12.34 -6.58 -6.03
N VAL A 243 11.83 -6.72 -4.80
CA VAL A 243 10.71 -5.92 -4.31
C VAL A 243 11.28 -4.79 -3.45
N ILE A 244 10.92 -3.56 -3.76
CA ILE A 244 11.27 -2.36 -3.00
C ILE A 244 10.01 -1.84 -2.31
N VAL A 245 10.02 -1.82 -0.99
CA VAL A 245 8.96 -1.24 -0.16
C VAL A 245 9.51 -0.03 0.57
N ILE A 246 8.82 1.09 0.46
CA ILE A 246 9.14 2.34 1.15
C ILE A 246 7.90 2.76 1.91
N ASP A 247 8.00 2.73 3.25
CA ASP A 247 6.84 3.01 4.09
C ASP A 247 7.26 3.49 5.49
N TYR A 248 6.31 4.03 6.23
CA TYR A 248 6.49 4.41 7.64
C TYR A 248 6.36 3.16 8.51
N GLY A 249 7.43 2.76 9.18
CA GLY A 249 7.42 1.51 9.93
C GLY A 249 8.15 1.56 11.26
N ALA A 250 7.73 0.67 12.14
CA ALA A 250 8.37 0.40 13.42
C ALA A 250 8.16 -1.07 13.82
N PRO A 251 8.91 -1.62 14.79
CA PRO A 251 8.59 -2.92 15.38
C PRO A 251 7.20 -2.95 16.04
N THR A 252 6.54 -4.10 15.99
CA THR A 252 5.20 -4.29 16.60
C THR A 252 5.14 -3.81 18.06
N SER A 253 6.17 -4.09 18.87
CA SER A 253 6.23 -3.66 20.27
C SER A 253 6.30 -2.14 20.44
N GLU A 254 6.96 -1.41 19.54
CA GLU A 254 7.00 0.05 19.56
C GLU A 254 5.67 0.67 19.10
N ILE A 255 5.02 0.04 18.13
CA ILE A 255 3.69 0.46 17.68
C ILE A 255 2.67 0.29 18.81
N ALA A 256 2.61 -0.90 19.42
CA ALA A 256 1.70 -1.22 20.51
C ALA A 256 1.88 -0.33 21.74
N ALA A 257 3.11 0.11 22.04
CA ALA A 257 3.41 0.98 23.18
C ALA A 257 2.89 2.41 23.05
N ARG A 258 2.32 2.81 21.91
CA ARG A 258 1.76 4.16 21.73
C ARG A 258 0.42 4.27 22.44
N PRO A 259 0.26 5.27 23.32
CA PRO A 259 -0.95 5.42 24.12
C PRO A 259 -2.19 5.61 23.23
N ASP A 260 -3.32 5.11 23.72
CA ASP A 260 -4.64 5.29 23.10
C ASP A 260 -4.72 4.85 21.63
N MET A 261 -3.98 3.79 21.27
CA MET A 261 -3.84 3.33 19.88
C MET A 261 -3.42 4.46 18.92
N GLY A 262 -2.53 5.37 19.36
CA GLY A 262 -2.08 6.51 18.56
C GLY A 262 -1.42 6.16 17.23
N TRP A 263 -1.20 4.88 16.97
CA TRP A 263 -0.77 4.31 15.71
C TRP A 263 -1.91 4.10 14.70
N LEU A 264 -3.17 3.98 15.17
CA LEU A 264 -4.34 3.98 14.30
C LEU A 264 -4.69 5.43 13.97
N ARG A 265 -4.53 5.82 12.75
CA ARG A 265 -4.67 7.20 12.31
C ARG A 265 -5.73 7.32 11.22
N THR A 266 -6.42 8.45 11.24
CA THR A 266 -7.30 8.85 10.15
C THR A 266 -6.89 10.22 9.64
N PHE A 267 -7.15 10.47 8.37
CA PHE A 267 -6.87 11.75 7.75
C PHE A 267 -8.02 12.19 6.83
N VAL A 268 -8.28 13.50 6.85
CA VAL A 268 -9.19 14.18 5.93
C VAL A 268 -8.42 15.37 5.37
N GLY A 269 -8.09 15.32 4.10
CA GLY A 269 -7.09 16.23 3.58
C GLY A 269 -5.74 16.01 4.29
N GLN A 270 -5.02 17.10 4.60
CA GLN A 270 -3.73 17.03 5.32
C GLN A 270 -3.89 17.04 6.85
N GLU A 271 -5.11 17.02 7.38
CA GLU A 271 -5.38 17.13 8.80
C GLU A 271 -5.74 15.78 9.41
N ARG A 272 -5.41 15.59 10.69
CA ARG A 272 -5.87 14.44 11.46
C ARG A 272 -7.40 14.41 11.48
N GLY A 273 -7.97 13.27 11.10
CA GLY A 273 -9.40 13.00 11.16
C GLY A 273 -9.90 12.65 12.56
N GLY A 274 -11.19 12.33 12.67
CA GLY A 274 -11.82 11.83 13.88
C GLY A 274 -11.60 10.35 14.12
N HIS A 275 -12.49 9.74 14.92
CA HIS A 275 -12.45 8.31 15.15
C HIS A 275 -12.74 7.52 13.84
N PRO A 276 -12.04 6.41 13.54
CA PRO A 276 -12.18 5.70 12.28
C PRO A 276 -13.62 5.19 11.99
N LEU A 277 -14.43 5.02 13.04
CA LEU A 277 -15.80 4.54 12.90
C LEU A 277 -16.85 5.67 12.74
N ASP A 278 -16.48 6.95 12.91
CA ASP A 278 -17.46 8.07 12.92
C ASP A 278 -18.14 8.26 11.56
N ALA A 279 -17.37 8.17 10.50
CA ALA A 279 -17.87 8.47 9.14
C ALA A 279 -17.18 7.57 8.09
N PRO A 280 -17.62 6.31 7.94
CA PRO A 280 -17.04 5.37 6.97
C PRO A 280 -17.00 5.94 5.54
N GLY A 281 -15.86 5.83 4.89
CA GLY A 281 -15.64 6.34 3.53
C GLY A 281 -15.31 7.85 3.43
N SER A 282 -15.27 8.57 4.55
CA SER A 282 -15.00 10.01 4.55
C SER A 282 -13.57 10.39 4.94
N CYS A 283 -12.79 9.45 5.42
CA CYS A 283 -11.40 9.65 5.83
C CYS A 283 -10.54 8.48 5.36
N ASP A 284 -9.27 8.77 5.16
CA ASP A 284 -8.27 7.74 5.06
C ASP A 284 -8.02 7.09 6.43
N ILE A 285 -7.69 5.80 6.42
CA ILE A 285 -7.36 5.02 7.62
C ILE A 285 -5.98 4.41 7.40
N THR A 286 -5.03 4.71 8.27
CA THR A 286 -3.65 4.28 8.13
C THR A 286 -3.03 3.87 9.47
N THR A 287 -1.96 3.10 9.39
CA THR A 287 -1.14 2.68 10.52
C THR A 287 0.34 2.75 10.17
N ASP A 288 1.23 2.59 11.14
CA ASP A 288 2.62 2.29 10.79
C ASP A 288 2.77 0.82 10.41
N VAL A 289 3.65 0.55 9.46
CA VAL A 289 3.96 -0.82 9.05
C VAL A 289 4.76 -1.53 10.15
N ALA A 290 4.24 -2.64 10.65
CA ALA A 290 4.93 -3.51 11.60
C ALA A 290 6.02 -4.30 10.87
N VAL A 291 7.21 -3.71 10.77
CA VAL A 291 8.32 -4.22 9.93
C VAL A 291 8.78 -5.61 10.35
N ASP A 292 8.69 -5.95 11.62
CA ASP A 292 9.02 -7.26 12.16
C ASP A 292 8.03 -8.35 11.73
N GLN A 293 6.76 -8.01 11.48
CA GLN A 293 5.79 -8.95 10.89
C GLN A 293 6.14 -9.28 9.43
N LEU A 294 6.58 -8.29 8.65
CA LEU A 294 7.07 -8.52 7.28
C LEU A 294 8.34 -9.37 7.29
N VAL A 295 9.30 -9.05 8.17
CA VAL A 295 10.57 -9.78 8.31
C VAL A 295 10.35 -11.23 8.77
N ALA A 296 9.38 -11.48 9.63
CA ALA A 296 9.02 -12.83 10.06
C ALA A 296 8.51 -13.72 8.91
N ALA A 297 7.88 -13.11 7.91
CA ALA A 297 7.38 -13.80 6.72
C ALA A 297 8.45 -13.92 5.63
N VAL A 298 9.19 -12.84 5.38
CA VAL A 298 10.20 -12.75 4.32
C VAL A 298 11.41 -11.99 4.82
N ALA A 299 12.56 -12.68 4.92
CA ALA A 299 13.80 -12.04 5.32
C ALA A 299 14.24 -11.02 4.24
N PRO A 300 14.40 -9.72 4.58
CA PRO A 300 14.85 -8.72 3.63
C PRO A 300 16.34 -8.89 3.31
N THR A 301 16.72 -8.58 2.07
CA THR A 301 18.15 -8.46 1.71
C THR A 301 18.78 -7.22 2.33
N VAL A 302 18.01 -6.12 2.35
CA VAL A 302 18.39 -4.83 2.95
C VAL A 302 17.18 -4.26 3.69
N MET A 303 17.40 -3.75 4.89
CA MET A 303 16.47 -2.91 5.62
C MET A 303 17.22 -1.67 6.11
N ALA A 304 16.76 -0.52 5.71
CA ALA A 304 17.43 0.74 6.02
C ALA A 304 16.40 1.86 6.19
N THR A 305 16.75 2.87 6.97
CA THR A 305 15.94 4.10 7.04
C THR A 305 16.17 4.95 5.79
N GLN A 306 15.20 5.77 5.43
CA GLN A 306 15.32 6.71 4.32
C GLN A 306 16.62 7.53 4.42
N ARG A 307 17.00 7.97 5.63
CA ARG A 307 18.25 8.70 5.88
C ARG A 307 19.53 7.91 5.55
N GLN A 308 19.48 6.58 5.60
CA GLN A 308 20.64 5.73 5.30
C GLN A 308 20.78 5.43 3.81
N VAL A 309 19.68 5.58 3.07
CA VAL A 309 19.63 5.36 1.62
C VAL A 309 19.86 6.65 0.84
N LEU A 310 19.52 7.80 1.42
CA LEU A 310 19.74 9.15 0.90
C LEU A 310 21.12 9.69 1.30
#